data_438502bf73696dc89b7933fc01cdb945
#
_entry.id   438502bf73696dc89b7933fc01cdb945
#
_cell.length_a   1.000
_cell.length_b   1.000
_cell.length_c   1.000
_cell.angle_alpha   90.00
_cell.angle_beta   90.00
_cell.angle_gamma   90.00
#
_symmetry.space_group_name_H-M   'P 1'
#
loop_
_entity.id
_entity.type
_entity.pdbx_description
1 polymer ?
#
loop_
_entity_poly.entity_id
_entity_poly.type
_entity_poly.pdbx_seq_one_letter_code
_entity_poly.pdbx_strand_id
1 'polypeptide(L)'
;MTVSVDSLRERLEAARAKSRIPALGAAIVTADDQEMPIWVTGERVRGGGDPPSIDDLWHIGSCAKAMTGALYARLVERGETGWDATLPELFPDLDGIDRAWRDTRIDQVLTHRAGLPANLDLAEFDAWSRDERPITDQRTAVAAQALSQPPAKPGSFRYSNLSYIVAGAAMERIVERSWEEAVVDDVLAPLGITSAGFGAPTGAQPWGHRSRLHGMGRGAPVDPGPRERPALRADNPPVMSPAGRIHLTLDDWARFIRIFLSAGSPLLSSASIAKLTTPPGGKGPKQGIGWAIPPGKLAREVAIGQQGSNTAWVATALIGAARDSAALVVCNDGRGRLLAVTGHLAVGLLAARADT
;
A
#
# COMPACT_ATOMS: atom_id res chain seq x y z
N MET A 1 10.75 -32.66 -0.04
CA MET A 1 10.11 -32.78 1.28
C MET A 1 9.02 -31.73 1.33
N THR A 2 7.78 -32.14 1.27
CA THR A 2 6.62 -31.25 1.40
C THR A 2 6.69 -30.57 2.76
N VAL A 3 6.83 -29.25 2.78
CA VAL A 3 6.80 -28.50 4.03
C VAL A 3 5.37 -28.54 4.54
N SER A 4 5.14 -29.21 5.69
CA SER A 4 3.79 -29.32 6.25
C SER A 4 3.26 -27.95 6.70
N VAL A 5 1.93 -27.76 6.65
CA VAL A 5 1.24 -26.55 7.15
C VAL A 5 1.66 -26.25 8.59
N ASP A 6 1.85 -27.27 9.43
CA ASP A 6 2.30 -27.13 10.83
C ASP A 6 3.72 -26.57 10.90
N SER A 7 4.63 -26.98 10.02
CA SER A 7 5.99 -26.44 10.01
C SER A 7 6.04 -24.96 9.59
N LEU A 8 5.13 -24.49 8.75
CA LEU A 8 5.02 -23.07 8.40
C LEU A 8 4.48 -22.26 9.57
N ARG A 9 3.48 -22.78 10.28
CA ARG A 9 2.94 -22.16 11.49
C ARG A 9 4.00 -22.00 12.58
N GLU A 10 4.78 -23.05 12.83
CA GLU A 10 5.90 -23.00 13.78
C GLU A 10 6.97 -21.98 13.39
N ARG A 11 7.30 -21.88 12.11
CA ARG A 11 8.26 -20.90 11.60
C ARG A 11 7.77 -19.46 11.79
N LEU A 12 6.48 -19.20 11.54
CA LEU A 12 5.88 -17.88 11.77
C LEU A 12 5.88 -17.51 13.25
N GLU A 13 5.49 -18.45 14.13
CA GLU A 13 5.53 -18.22 15.58
C GLU A 13 6.97 -18.00 16.08
N ALA A 14 7.93 -18.78 15.66
CA ALA A 14 9.33 -18.60 16.00
C ALA A 14 9.86 -17.22 15.56
N ALA A 15 9.51 -16.77 14.37
CA ALA A 15 9.88 -15.45 13.86
C ALA A 15 9.23 -14.32 14.65
N ARG A 16 7.93 -14.46 15.00
CA ARG A 16 7.17 -13.54 15.83
C ARG A 16 7.82 -13.40 17.21
N ALA A 17 8.05 -14.53 17.89
CA ALA A 17 8.62 -14.58 19.22
C ALA A 17 10.05 -14.02 19.24
N LYS A 18 10.93 -14.45 18.32
CA LYS A 18 12.30 -13.94 18.16
C LYS A 18 12.32 -12.42 17.94
N SER A 19 11.41 -11.91 17.13
CA SER A 19 11.31 -10.48 16.81
C SER A 19 10.52 -9.71 17.87
N ARG A 20 9.84 -10.40 18.79
CA ARG A 20 8.95 -9.84 19.81
C ARG A 20 7.86 -8.96 19.19
N ILE A 21 7.25 -9.46 18.11
CA ILE A 21 6.10 -8.87 17.44
C ILE A 21 4.86 -9.23 18.25
N PRO A 22 3.92 -8.29 18.52
CA PRO A 22 2.70 -8.63 19.24
C PRO A 22 1.82 -9.60 18.44
N ALA A 23 1.38 -9.22 17.24
CA ALA A 23 0.64 -10.10 16.34
C ALA A 23 1.27 -10.12 14.94
N LEU A 24 1.28 -11.31 14.35
CA LEU A 24 1.76 -11.59 13.00
C LEU A 24 0.70 -12.37 12.24
N GLY A 25 0.42 -11.95 11.01
CA GLY A 25 -0.43 -12.68 10.06
C GLY A 25 0.34 -12.97 8.77
N ALA A 26 0.02 -14.09 8.14
CA ALA A 26 0.58 -14.46 6.84
C ALA A 26 -0.41 -15.26 6.01
N ALA A 27 -0.28 -15.19 4.68
CA ALA A 27 -1.03 -16.00 3.73
C ALA A 27 -0.16 -16.37 2.53
N ILE A 28 -0.44 -17.54 1.96
CA ILE A 28 0.04 -17.94 0.63
C ILE A 28 -1.15 -17.84 -0.33
N VAL A 29 -0.95 -17.13 -1.43
CA VAL A 29 -1.97 -16.88 -2.45
C VAL A 29 -1.55 -17.62 -3.72
N THR A 30 -2.46 -18.39 -4.31
CA THR A 30 -2.24 -18.99 -5.61
C THR A 30 -3.30 -18.55 -6.61
N ALA A 31 -3.02 -18.79 -7.89
CA ALA A 31 -3.94 -18.42 -8.96
C ALA A 31 -5.24 -19.25 -8.92
N ASP A 32 -5.16 -20.51 -8.51
CA ASP A 32 -6.22 -21.52 -8.64
C ASP A 32 -6.89 -21.91 -7.31
N ASP A 33 -6.44 -21.37 -6.16
CA ASP A 33 -6.90 -21.82 -4.85
C ASP A 33 -8.32 -21.35 -4.54
N GLN A 34 -9.18 -22.31 -4.25
CA GLN A 34 -10.44 -22.10 -3.58
C GLN A 34 -10.25 -21.95 -2.05
N GLU A 35 -9.19 -22.55 -1.49
CA GLU A 35 -8.81 -22.43 -0.09
C GLU A 35 -7.41 -21.81 0.05
N MET A 36 -7.35 -20.62 0.61
CA MET A 36 -6.08 -19.95 0.87
C MET A 36 -5.64 -20.18 2.31
N PRO A 37 -4.44 -20.77 2.52
CA PRO A 37 -3.92 -20.93 3.88
C PRO A 37 -3.56 -19.56 4.49
N ILE A 38 -4.24 -19.23 5.59
CA ILE A 38 -4.01 -18.04 6.40
C ILE A 38 -3.57 -18.48 7.79
N TRP A 39 -2.53 -17.86 8.29
CA TRP A 39 -2.01 -18.05 9.64
C TRP A 39 -1.98 -16.71 10.38
N VAL A 40 -2.42 -16.75 11.62
CA VAL A 40 -2.30 -15.61 12.53
C VAL A 40 -1.80 -16.11 13.90
N THR A 41 -0.98 -15.31 14.56
CA THR A 41 -0.40 -15.69 15.86
C THR A 41 -0.08 -14.47 16.71
N GLY A 42 -0.01 -14.63 18.02
CA GLY A 42 0.33 -13.60 19.00
C GLY A 42 -0.87 -13.02 19.73
N GLU A 43 -0.86 -11.72 19.97
CA GLU A 43 -1.88 -10.98 20.69
C GLU A 43 -2.24 -9.67 19.96
N ARG A 44 -3.54 -9.33 19.91
CA ARG A 44 -4.03 -8.11 19.24
C ARG A 44 -3.40 -6.83 19.80
N VAL A 45 -3.24 -6.80 21.12
CA VAL A 45 -2.60 -5.70 21.85
C VAL A 45 -1.55 -6.28 22.78
N ARG A 46 -0.34 -5.75 22.75
CA ARG A 46 0.77 -6.25 23.60
C ARG A 46 0.38 -6.27 25.07
N GLY A 47 0.45 -7.43 25.70
CA GLY A 47 0.09 -7.65 27.10
C GLY A 47 -1.41 -7.78 27.35
N GLY A 48 -2.23 -7.79 26.32
CA GLY A 48 -3.68 -7.94 26.41
C GLY A 48 -4.17 -9.39 26.47
N GLY A 49 -3.35 -10.33 25.99
CA GLY A 49 -3.68 -11.77 25.99
C GLY A 49 -4.75 -12.19 24.98
N ASP A 50 -5.36 -11.26 24.24
CA ASP A 50 -6.40 -11.55 23.26
C ASP A 50 -5.77 -11.97 21.92
N PRO A 51 -5.98 -13.23 21.43
CA PRO A 51 -5.36 -13.72 20.23
C PRO A 51 -5.98 -13.11 18.98
N PRO A 52 -5.20 -12.91 17.87
CA PRO A 52 -5.75 -12.48 16.60
C PRO A 52 -6.57 -13.59 15.93
N SER A 53 -7.51 -13.18 15.08
CA SER A 53 -8.32 -14.03 14.21
C SER A 53 -7.91 -13.86 12.75
N ILE A 54 -8.25 -14.85 11.90
CA ILE A 54 -8.09 -14.74 10.44
C ILE A 54 -8.95 -13.62 9.84
N ASP A 55 -10.03 -13.24 10.52
CA ASP A 55 -10.94 -12.16 10.13
C ASP A 55 -10.47 -10.77 10.60
N ASP A 56 -9.33 -10.69 11.27
CA ASP A 56 -8.80 -9.41 11.73
C ASP A 56 -8.35 -8.52 10.56
N LEU A 57 -8.57 -7.23 10.75
CA LEU A 57 -8.22 -6.18 9.79
C LEU A 57 -6.77 -5.72 10.01
N TRP A 58 -6.01 -5.68 8.94
CA TRP A 58 -4.62 -5.28 8.96
C TRP A 58 -4.38 -4.05 8.12
N HIS A 59 -3.76 -3.04 8.70
CA HIS A 59 -3.35 -1.84 7.98
C HIS A 59 -2.17 -2.16 7.06
N ILE A 60 -2.36 -1.98 5.75
CA ILE A 60 -1.36 -2.37 4.74
C ILE A 60 -0.42 -1.24 4.32
N GLY A 61 -0.58 -0.03 4.87
CA GLY A 61 0.28 1.10 4.57
C GLY A 61 0.42 1.36 3.07
N SER A 62 1.64 1.61 2.62
CA SER A 62 1.94 1.92 1.22
C SER A 62 1.59 0.82 0.21
N CYS A 63 1.21 -0.39 0.64
CA CYS A 63 0.67 -1.40 -0.26
C CYS A 63 -0.65 -0.95 -0.93
N ALA A 64 -1.38 0.00 -0.33
CA ALA A 64 -2.54 0.66 -0.94
C ALA A 64 -2.23 1.37 -2.28
N LYS A 65 -0.98 1.74 -2.53
CA LYS A 65 -0.57 2.38 -3.79
C LYS A 65 -0.84 1.52 -5.02
N ALA A 66 -0.78 0.20 -4.89
CA ALA A 66 -1.14 -0.69 -5.99
C ALA A 66 -2.65 -0.62 -6.31
N MET A 67 -3.51 -0.43 -5.29
CA MET A 67 -4.94 -0.24 -5.50
C MET A 67 -5.24 1.12 -6.17
N THR A 68 -4.51 2.16 -5.79
CA THR A 68 -4.57 3.47 -6.48
C THR A 68 -4.14 3.34 -7.95
N GLY A 69 -3.06 2.58 -8.21
CA GLY A 69 -2.63 2.28 -9.58
C GLY A 69 -3.67 1.50 -10.37
N ALA A 70 -4.31 0.50 -9.74
CA ALA A 70 -5.38 -0.28 -10.35
C ALA A 70 -6.61 0.58 -10.67
N LEU A 71 -7.00 1.50 -9.78
CA LEU A 71 -8.07 2.46 -10.05
C LEU A 71 -7.73 3.32 -11.27
N TYR A 72 -6.53 3.89 -11.35
CA TYR A 72 -6.14 4.68 -12.52
C TYR A 72 -6.16 3.85 -13.81
N ALA A 73 -5.70 2.60 -13.75
CA ALA A 73 -5.76 1.69 -14.89
C ALA A 73 -7.20 1.44 -15.36
N ARG A 74 -8.17 1.31 -14.43
CA ARG A 74 -9.60 1.19 -14.76
C ARG A 74 -10.13 2.42 -15.51
N LEU A 75 -9.74 3.63 -15.06
CA LEU A 75 -10.13 4.87 -15.73
C LEU A 75 -9.56 4.93 -17.17
N VAL A 76 -8.30 4.50 -17.34
CA VAL A 76 -7.70 4.42 -18.68
C VAL A 76 -8.41 3.40 -19.57
N GLU A 77 -8.75 2.20 -19.04
CA GLU A 77 -9.46 1.16 -19.81
C GLU A 77 -10.87 1.58 -20.23
N ARG A 78 -11.52 2.46 -19.45
CA ARG A 78 -12.81 3.05 -19.81
C ARG A 78 -12.71 4.26 -20.77
N GLY A 79 -11.48 4.68 -21.10
CA GLY A 79 -11.24 5.83 -21.97
C GLY A 79 -11.51 7.19 -21.31
N GLU A 80 -11.60 7.23 -19.98
CA GLU A 80 -11.85 8.47 -19.21
C GLU A 80 -10.58 9.31 -19.06
N THR A 81 -9.40 8.71 -19.22
CA THR A 81 -8.08 9.36 -19.17
C THR A 81 -7.03 8.53 -19.93
N GLY A 82 -5.78 9.02 -19.97
CA GLY A 82 -4.63 8.34 -20.58
C GLY A 82 -3.42 8.25 -19.62
N TRP A 83 -2.51 7.30 -19.86
CA TRP A 83 -1.25 7.20 -19.10
C TRP A 83 -0.31 8.39 -19.37
N ASP A 84 -0.50 9.09 -20.46
CA ASP A 84 0.23 10.28 -20.91
C ASP A 84 -0.46 11.60 -20.56
N ALA A 85 -1.64 11.56 -19.92
CA ALA A 85 -2.34 12.75 -19.47
C ALA A 85 -1.41 13.61 -18.60
N THR A 86 -1.31 14.89 -18.93
CA THR A 86 -0.45 15.86 -18.25
C THR A 86 -1.15 16.44 -17.03
N LEU A 87 -0.36 16.96 -16.06
CA LEU A 87 -0.93 17.59 -14.88
C LEU A 87 -1.87 18.76 -15.21
N PRO A 88 -1.57 19.69 -16.13
CA PRO A 88 -2.53 20.72 -16.52
C PRO A 88 -3.84 20.19 -17.13
N GLU A 89 -3.79 19.10 -17.91
CA GLU A 89 -5.01 18.46 -18.42
C GLU A 89 -5.87 17.84 -17.32
N LEU A 90 -5.23 17.30 -16.29
CA LEU A 90 -5.92 16.70 -15.14
C LEU A 90 -6.41 17.73 -14.11
N PHE A 91 -5.87 18.94 -14.16
CA PHE A 91 -6.21 20.07 -13.27
C PHE A 91 -6.50 21.35 -14.04
N PRO A 92 -7.45 21.35 -15.00
CA PRO A 92 -7.67 22.48 -15.90
C PRO A 92 -8.11 23.77 -15.18
N ASP A 93 -8.78 23.65 -14.04
CA ASP A 93 -9.30 24.79 -13.26
C ASP A 93 -8.39 25.15 -12.07
N LEU A 94 -7.22 24.56 -11.98
CA LEU A 94 -6.31 24.81 -10.87
C LEU A 94 -5.37 25.96 -11.24
N ASP A 95 -5.68 27.13 -10.72
CA ASP A 95 -4.84 28.32 -10.90
C ASP A 95 -3.48 28.17 -10.18
N GLY A 96 -2.44 28.79 -10.74
CA GLY A 96 -1.14 28.89 -10.10
C GLY A 96 -0.24 27.63 -10.21
N ILE A 97 -0.57 26.66 -11.06
CA ILE A 97 0.35 25.56 -11.39
C ILE A 97 1.64 26.16 -12.01
N ASP A 98 2.80 25.85 -11.43
CA ASP A 98 4.07 26.31 -11.98
C ASP A 98 4.27 25.75 -13.40
N ARG A 99 4.71 26.61 -14.31
CA ARG A 99 4.91 26.27 -15.72
C ARG A 99 5.83 25.06 -15.96
N ALA A 100 6.68 24.72 -15.00
CA ALA A 100 7.59 23.57 -15.10
C ALA A 100 6.87 22.22 -15.02
N TRP A 101 5.60 22.19 -14.60
CA TRP A 101 4.76 20.99 -14.61
C TRP A 101 4.04 20.72 -15.91
N ARG A 102 4.06 21.65 -16.88
CA ARG A 102 3.23 21.61 -18.09
C ARG A 102 3.33 20.30 -18.90
N ASP A 103 4.52 19.68 -18.92
CA ASP A 103 4.80 18.45 -19.67
C ASP A 103 4.90 17.21 -18.75
N THR A 104 4.57 17.35 -17.47
CA THR A 104 4.63 16.25 -16.50
C THR A 104 3.40 15.37 -16.62
N ARG A 105 3.62 14.10 -16.96
CA ARG A 105 2.56 13.11 -17.11
C ARG A 105 2.26 12.39 -15.81
N ILE A 106 1.03 11.89 -15.71
CA ILE A 106 0.56 11.15 -14.55
C ILE A 106 1.37 9.86 -14.31
N ASP A 107 1.87 9.20 -15.35
CA ASP A 107 2.70 8.01 -15.17
C ASP A 107 4.04 8.32 -14.48
N GLN A 108 4.58 9.54 -14.64
CA GLN A 108 5.75 10.01 -13.90
C GLN A 108 5.41 10.29 -12.42
N VAL A 109 4.21 10.78 -12.14
CA VAL A 109 3.71 10.99 -10.78
C VAL A 109 3.58 9.64 -10.06
N LEU A 110 2.87 8.68 -10.66
CA LEU A 110 2.60 7.35 -10.10
C LEU A 110 3.86 6.48 -9.97
N THR A 111 4.91 6.74 -10.76
CA THR A 111 6.20 6.04 -10.66
C THR A 111 7.26 6.80 -9.85
N HIS A 112 6.85 7.85 -9.12
CA HIS A 112 7.72 8.65 -8.25
C HIS A 112 8.86 9.39 -8.97
N ARG A 113 8.61 9.84 -10.22
CA ARG A 113 9.62 10.50 -11.08
C ARG A 113 9.23 11.92 -11.50
N ALA A 114 8.10 12.42 -11.01
CA ALA A 114 7.64 13.77 -11.32
C ALA A 114 8.48 14.87 -10.64
N GLY A 115 9.13 14.58 -9.52
CA GLY A 115 9.89 15.56 -8.75
C GLY A 115 9.11 16.19 -7.58
N LEU A 116 8.00 15.59 -7.18
CA LEU A 116 7.25 16.00 -5.99
C LEU A 116 8.02 15.72 -4.68
N PRO A 117 7.81 16.50 -3.61
CA PRO A 117 8.32 16.20 -2.27
C PRO A 117 7.93 14.80 -1.79
N ALA A 118 8.74 14.22 -0.90
CA ALA A 118 8.50 12.86 -0.41
C ALA A 118 7.20 12.71 0.41
N ASN A 119 6.92 13.71 1.24
CA ASN A 119 5.77 13.75 2.15
C ASN A 119 5.29 15.19 2.35
N LEU A 120 4.14 15.33 2.99
CA LEU A 120 3.74 16.52 3.71
C LEU A 120 4.80 16.84 4.79
N ASP A 121 5.05 18.09 5.05
CA ASP A 121 5.86 18.49 6.21
C ASP A 121 5.08 18.30 7.54
N LEU A 122 5.73 18.58 8.69
CA LEU A 122 5.07 18.36 9.98
C LEU A 122 3.91 19.31 10.23
N ALA A 123 3.99 20.55 9.76
CA ALA A 123 2.92 21.54 9.94
C ALA A 123 1.73 21.18 9.03
N GLU A 124 1.99 20.82 7.79
CA GLU A 124 0.99 20.32 6.84
C GLU A 124 0.32 19.05 7.37
N PHE A 125 1.10 18.08 7.89
CA PHE A 125 0.57 16.86 8.47
C PHE A 125 -0.41 17.14 9.62
N ASP A 126 -0.08 18.07 10.52
CA ASP A 126 -0.95 18.49 11.62
C ASP A 126 -2.19 19.22 11.10
N ALA A 127 -2.03 20.17 10.17
CA ALA A 127 -3.12 20.94 9.58
C ALA A 127 -4.13 20.03 8.87
N TRP A 128 -3.68 19.15 7.96
CA TRP A 128 -4.54 18.22 7.22
C TRP A 128 -5.18 17.14 8.10
N SER A 129 -4.59 16.87 9.27
CA SER A 129 -5.20 15.98 10.25
C SER A 129 -6.40 16.60 10.99
N ARG A 130 -6.54 17.91 10.96
CA ARG A 130 -7.60 18.68 11.63
C ARG A 130 -8.61 19.30 10.67
N ASP A 131 -8.34 19.22 9.37
CA ASP A 131 -9.22 19.79 8.36
C ASP A 131 -10.51 18.97 8.27
N GLU A 132 -11.66 19.65 8.33
CA GLU A 132 -12.99 19.04 8.30
C GLU A 132 -13.74 19.31 6.99
N ARG A 133 -13.10 19.99 6.02
CA ARG A 133 -13.70 20.16 4.69
C ARG A 133 -13.91 18.83 4.00
N PRO A 134 -14.74 18.77 2.94
CA PRO A 134 -14.84 17.58 2.09
C PRO A 134 -13.47 17.07 1.66
N ILE A 135 -13.26 15.77 1.67
CA ILE A 135 -11.93 15.16 1.44
C ILE A 135 -11.38 15.47 0.05
N THR A 136 -12.25 15.64 -0.95
CA THR A 136 -11.90 16.06 -2.31
C THR A 136 -11.34 17.47 -2.35
N ASP A 137 -11.93 18.41 -1.57
CA ASP A 137 -11.44 19.77 -1.45
C ASP A 137 -10.08 19.83 -0.76
N GLN A 138 -9.90 18.99 0.29
CA GLN A 138 -8.62 18.88 0.97
C GLN A 138 -7.51 18.40 0.02
N ARG A 139 -7.75 17.33 -0.75
CA ARG A 139 -6.76 16.81 -1.72
C ARG A 139 -6.50 17.75 -2.87
N THR A 140 -7.53 18.44 -3.35
CA THR A 140 -7.38 19.51 -4.35
C THR A 140 -6.48 20.62 -3.81
N ALA A 141 -6.65 21.05 -2.57
CA ALA A 141 -5.80 22.07 -1.96
C ALA A 141 -4.36 21.58 -1.75
N VAL A 142 -4.14 20.32 -1.36
CA VAL A 142 -2.79 19.72 -1.31
C VAL A 142 -2.14 19.70 -2.68
N ALA A 143 -2.89 19.31 -3.73
CA ALA A 143 -2.39 19.33 -5.11
C ALA A 143 -2.04 20.76 -5.56
N ALA A 144 -2.90 21.74 -5.30
CA ALA A 144 -2.64 23.16 -5.60
C ALA A 144 -1.34 23.65 -4.96
N GLN A 145 -1.19 23.40 -3.66
CA GLN A 145 0.02 23.78 -2.92
C GLN A 145 1.27 23.09 -3.48
N ALA A 146 1.19 21.79 -3.75
CA ALA A 146 2.34 21.04 -4.28
C ALA A 146 2.74 21.48 -5.69
N LEU A 147 1.78 21.78 -6.56
CA LEU A 147 2.01 22.15 -7.94
C LEU A 147 2.30 23.65 -8.14
N SER A 148 2.11 24.50 -7.12
CA SER A 148 2.51 25.92 -7.16
C SER A 148 4.03 26.11 -7.10
N GLN A 149 4.78 25.09 -6.71
CA GLN A 149 6.24 25.11 -6.67
C GLN A 149 6.82 24.27 -7.81
N PRO A 150 7.96 24.65 -8.39
CA PRO A 150 8.57 23.87 -9.47
C PRO A 150 9.01 22.47 -9.00
N PRO A 151 9.01 21.44 -9.89
CA PRO A 151 9.46 20.11 -9.55
C PRO A 151 10.95 20.05 -9.22
N ALA A 152 11.31 19.22 -8.25
CA ALA A 152 12.71 18.96 -7.91
C ALA A 152 13.23 17.75 -8.72
N LYS A 153 14.22 17.97 -9.62
CA LYS A 153 14.87 16.91 -10.41
C LYS A 153 13.90 15.97 -11.13
N PRO A 154 13.03 16.47 -12.02
CA PRO A 154 12.10 15.64 -12.78
C PRO A 154 12.82 14.53 -13.55
N GLY A 155 12.19 13.37 -13.71
CA GLY A 155 12.75 12.16 -14.29
C GLY A 155 13.58 11.30 -13.31
N SER A 156 14.11 11.87 -12.23
CA SER A 156 14.81 11.11 -11.19
C SER A 156 13.84 10.44 -10.23
N PHE A 157 14.13 9.20 -9.83
CA PHE A 157 13.33 8.52 -8.82
C PHE A 157 13.49 9.17 -7.44
N ARG A 158 12.36 9.54 -6.85
CA ARG A 158 12.23 9.95 -5.45
C ARG A 158 10.89 9.49 -4.92
N TYR A 159 10.90 8.48 -4.04
CA TYR A 159 9.66 7.99 -3.43
C TYR A 159 8.88 9.15 -2.80
N SER A 160 7.59 9.23 -3.12
CA SER A 160 6.73 10.34 -2.73
C SER A 160 5.32 9.87 -2.40
N ASN A 161 4.90 10.05 -1.15
CA ASN A 161 3.49 9.92 -0.77
C ASN A 161 2.66 11.05 -1.36
N LEU A 162 3.24 12.25 -1.45
CA LEU A 162 2.58 13.42 -2.05
C LEU A 162 2.18 13.16 -3.52
N SER A 163 3.00 12.41 -4.27
CA SER A 163 2.65 11.98 -5.63
C SER A 163 1.31 11.22 -5.68
N TYR A 164 1.03 10.37 -4.71
CA TYR A 164 -0.21 9.60 -4.66
C TYR A 164 -1.39 10.44 -4.14
N ILE A 165 -1.16 11.47 -3.32
CA ILE A 165 -2.20 12.44 -2.97
C ILE A 165 -2.61 13.24 -4.22
N VAL A 166 -1.64 13.76 -5.00
CA VAL A 166 -1.88 14.47 -6.25
C VAL A 166 -2.59 13.56 -7.28
N ALA A 167 -2.15 12.31 -7.42
CA ALA A 167 -2.82 11.35 -8.29
C ALA A 167 -4.25 11.05 -7.84
N GLY A 168 -4.49 10.92 -6.53
CA GLY A 168 -5.83 10.76 -5.96
C GLY A 168 -6.74 11.95 -6.29
N ALA A 169 -6.25 13.18 -6.09
CA ALA A 169 -6.98 14.39 -6.46
C ALA A 169 -7.31 14.45 -7.98
N ALA A 170 -6.39 14.01 -8.85
CA ALA A 170 -6.65 13.91 -10.27
C ALA A 170 -7.75 12.89 -10.59
N MET A 171 -7.74 11.72 -9.95
CA MET A 171 -8.79 10.70 -10.13
C MET A 171 -10.15 11.21 -9.65
N GLU A 172 -10.22 11.89 -8.50
CA GLU A 172 -11.46 12.49 -7.97
C GLU A 172 -12.09 13.47 -8.95
N ARG A 173 -11.29 14.25 -9.66
CA ARG A 173 -11.78 15.18 -10.70
C ARG A 173 -12.34 14.44 -11.93
N ILE A 174 -11.73 13.31 -12.31
CA ILE A 174 -12.20 12.51 -13.45
C ILE A 174 -13.54 11.85 -13.12
N VAL A 175 -13.69 11.32 -11.89
CA VAL A 175 -14.88 10.53 -11.52
C VAL A 175 -15.93 11.32 -10.72
N GLU A 176 -15.67 12.58 -10.39
CA GLU A 176 -16.53 13.49 -9.63
C GLU A 176 -17.02 12.94 -8.28
N ARG A 177 -16.19 12.11 -7.64
CA ARG A 177 -16.42 11.52 -6.30
C ARG A 177 -15.10 11.29 -5.58
N SER A 178 -15.14 10.98 -4.27
CA SER A 178 -13.93 10.74 -3.49
C SER A 178 -13.15 9.53 -3.99
N TRP A 179 -11.84 9.54 -3.79
CA TRP A 179 -10.97 8.40 -4.11
C TRP A 179 -11.41 7.15 -3.33
N GLU A 180 -11.88 7.32 -2.10
CA GLU A 180 -12.39 6.24 -1.25
C GLU A 180 -13.61 5.55 -1.89
N GLU A 181 -14.58 6.32 -2.38
CA GLU A 181 -15.75 5.78 -3.10
C GLU A 181 -15.29 5.13 -4.41
N ALA A 182 -14.45 5.80 -5.18
CA ALA A 182 -13.98 5.29 -6.45
C ALA A 182 -13.20 3.97 -6.32
N VAL A 183 -12.29 3.84 -5.35
CA VAL A 183 -11.54 2.59 -5.17
C VAL A 183 -12.44 1.45 -4.68
N VAL A 184 -13.44 1.74 -3.85
CA VAL A 184 -14.42 0.75 -3.41
C VAL A 184 -15.22 0.25 -4.61
N ASP A 185 -15.83 1.14 -5.38
CA ASP A 185 -16.75 0.77 -6.47
C ASP A 185 -16.03 0.16 -7.67
N ASP A 186 -14.87 0.71 -8.05
CA ASP A 186 -14.21 0.36 -9.30
C ASP A 186 -13.12 -0.72 -9.15
N VAL A 187 -12.63 -0.97 -7.92
CA VAL A 187 -11.56 -1.94 -7.68
C VAL A 187 -11.96 -3.00 -6.67
N LEU A 188 -12.46 -2.62 -5.50
CA LEU A 188 -12.66 -3.56 -4.39
C LEU A 188 -13.94 -4.38 -4.56
N ALA A 189 -15.08 -3.75 -4.80
CA ALA A 189 -16.37 -4.43 -4.95
C ALA A 189 -16.39 -5.41 -6.13
N PRO A 190 -15.83 -5.11 -7.32
CA PRO A 190 -15.74 -6.08 -8.42
C PRO A 190 -14.92 -7.34 -8.09
N LEU A 191 -14.02 -7.27 -7.10
CA LEU A 191 -13.24 -8.40 -6.62
C LEU A 191 -13.89 -9.11 -5.41
N GLY A 192 -15.07 -8.67 -4.99
CA GLY A 192 -15.76 -9.20 -3.82
C GLY A 192 -15.06 -8.85 -2.49
N ILE A 193 -14.27 -7.79 -2.46
CA ILE A 193 -13.59 -7.29 -1.28
C ILE A 193 -14.56 -6.43 -0.47
N THR A 194 -14.89 -6.87 0.75
CA THR A 194 -15.91 -6.24 1.59
C THR A 194 -15.40 -5.77 2.95
N SER A 195 -14.22 -6.24 3.39
CA SER A 195 -13.66 -5.89 4.69
C SER A 195 -12.82 -4.60 4.68
N ALA A 196 -12.59 -4.02 3.50
CA ALA A 196 -11.71 -2.87 3.36
C ALA A 196 -12.30 -1.62 4.02
N GLY A 197 -11.43 -0.89 4.73
CA GLY A 197 -11.73 0.42 5.28
C GLY A 197 -10.53 1.35 5.24
N PHE A 198 -10.72 2.59 5.68
CA PHE A 198 -9.71 3.64 5.58
C PHE A 198 -9.33 4.15 6.97
N GLY A 199 -8.04 4.15 7.26
CA GLY A 199 -7.50 4.52 8.55
C GLY A 199 -7.01 3.33 9.37
N ALA A 200 -6.76 3.54 10.66
CA ALA A 200 -6.44 2.46 11.57
C ALA A 200 -7.69 1.61 11.85
N PRO A 201 -7.62 0.28 11.82
CA PRO A 201 -8.75 -0.57 12.18
C PRO A 201 -9.15 -0.34 13.65
N THR A 202 -10.45 -0.19 13.90
CA THR A 202 -11.01 0.13 15.23
C THR A 202 -11.70 -1.09 15.86
N GLY A 203 -12.02 -1.03 17.15
CA GLY A 203 -12.68 -2.11 17.89
C GLY A 203 -11.71 -3.22 18.32
N ALA A 204 -12.21 -4.46 18.37
CA ALA A 204 -11.43 -5.63 18.78
C ALA A 204 -10.51 -6.12 17.63
N GLN A 205 -9.63 -5.24 17.17
CA GLN A 205 -8.69 -5.48 16.07
C GLN A 205 -7.24 -5.41 16.57
N PRO A 206 -6.24 -5.91 15.82
CA PRO A 206 -4.83 -5.76 16.16
C PRO A 206 -4.41 -4.28 16.17
N TRP A 207 -4.23 -3.70 17.36
CA TRP A 207 -3.77 -2.32 17.49
C TRP A 207 -2.33 -2.17 17.03
N GLY A 208 -2.05 -1.10 16.31
CA GLY A 208 -0.68 -0.77 15.93
C GLY A 208 0.21 -0.43 17.12
N HIS A 209 1.48 -0.76 17.00
CA HIS A 209 2.49 -0.45 18.02
C HIS A 209 3.51 0.50 17.42
N ARG A 210 3.38 1.79 17.72
CA ARG A 210 4.28 2.82 17.16
C ARG A 210 5.67 2.65 17.71
N SER A 211 6.64 2.59 16.82
CA SER A 211 8.04 2.49 17.20
C SER A 211 8.51 3.73 17.95
N ARG A 212 9.38 3.54 18.93
CA ARG A 212 10.12 4.61 19.61
C ARG A 212 11.48 4.81 18.93
N LEU A 213 12.15 5.95 19.20
CA LEU A 213 13.50 6.20 18.75
C LEU A 213 13.69 6.01 17.22
N HIS A 214 12.87 6.71 16.43
CA HIS A 214 12.98 6.69 14.95
C HIS A 214 12.98 5.26 14.34
N GLY A 215 12.14 4.37 14.85
CA GLY A 215 12.00 3.03 14.29
C GLY A 215 12.77 1.92 15.02
N MET A 216 13.58 2.21 16.02
CA MET A 216 14.43 1.22 16.70
C MET A 216 13.79 0.58 17.93
N GLY A 217 13.13 1.35 18.78
CA GLY A 217 12.56 0.88 20.03
C GLY A 217 11.19 0.23 19.90
N ARG A 218 10.88 -0.74 20.81
CA ARG A 218 9.51 -1.28 20.91
C ARG A 218 8.53 -0.18 21.30
N GLY A 219 7.50 0.02 20.48
CA GLY A 219 6.45 0.97 20.72
C GLY A 219 5.41 0.51 21.73
N ALA A 220 4.69 1.45 22.30
CA ALA A 220 3.45 1.19 23.00
C ALA A 220 2.32 0.96 21.96
N PRO A 221 1.26 0.22 22.33
CA PRO A 221 0.06 0.16 21.52
C PRO A 221 -0.52 1.58 21.32
N VAL A 222 -1.00 1.84 20.13
CA VAL A 222 -1.67 3.10 19.78
C VAL A 222 -3.14 2.80 19.64
N ASP A 223 -3.94 3.33 20.53
CA ASP A 223 -5.40 3.23 20.46
C ASP A 223 -5.90 3.86 19.15
N PRO A 224 -6.64 3.10 18.31
CA PRO A 224 -7.16 3.59 17.04
C PRO A 224 -8.36 4.53 17.17
N GLY A 225 -8.90 4.71 18.36
CA GLY A 225 -10.00 5.62 18.62
C GLY A 225 -9.66 7.09 18.33
N PRO A 226 -10.67 7.96 18.33
CA PRO A 226 -10.48 9.39 18.08
C PRO A 226 -9.49 10.02 19.06
N ARG A 227 -8.61 10.87 18.56
CA ARG A 227 -7.61 11.60 19.36
C ARG A 227 -7.60 13.08 18.99
N GLU A 228 -7.60 13.95 19.98
CA GLU A 228 -7.50 15.39 19.78
C GLU A 228 -6.15 15.81 19.17
N ARG A 229 -5.06 15.13 19.60
CA ARG A 229 -3.70 15.42 19.12
C ARG A 229 -3.33 14.57 17.92
N PRO A 230 -3.08 15.15 16.73
CA PRO A 230 -2.72 14.40 15.54
C PRO A 230 -1.52 13.47 15.71
N ALA A 231 -0.51 13.89 16.46
CA ALA A 231 0.68 13.07 16.75
C ALA A 231 0.38 11.80 17.56
N LEU A 232 -0.78 11.72 18.23
CA LEU A 232 -1.24 10.56 18.98
C LEU A 232 -2.20 9.67 18.18
N ARG A 233 -2.62 10.09 16.98
CA ARG A 233 -3.50 9.31 16.12
C ARG A 233 -2.77 8.05 15.64
N ALA A 234 -3.53 6.99 15.47
CA ALA A 234 -2.96 5.71 15.03
C ALA A 234 -2.59 5.70 13.54
N ASP A 235 -3.02 6.69 12.75
CA ASP A 235 -2.78 6.73 11.30
C ASP A 235 -2.48 8.15 10.79
N ASN A 236 -2.10 8.21 9.52
CA ASN A 236 -1.83 9.42 8.75
C ASN A 236 -3.11 10.25 8.50
N PRO A 237 -3.00 11.53 8.08
CA PRO A 237 -4.15 12.34 7.70
C PRO A 237 -5.00 11.72 6.59
N PRO A 238 -6.34 11.94 6.56
CA PRO A 238 -7.23 11.41 5.53
C PRO A 238 -6.82 11.71 4.09
N VAL A 239 -6.23 12.85 3.81
CA VAL A 239 -5.72 13.21 2.48
C VAL A 239 -4.73 12.18 1.92
N MET A 240 -4.06 11.42 2.79
CA MET A 240 -3.08 10.41 2.41
C MET A 240 -3.69 9.04 2.05
N SER A 241 -5.02 8.86 2.00
CA SER A 241 -5.62 7.57 1.69
C SER A 241 -5.12 6.95 0.38
N PRO A 242 -4.98 7.68 -0.74
CA PRO A 242 -4.41 7.15 -1.97
C PRO A 242 -2.96 6.66 -1.83
N ALA A 243 -2.23 7.17 -0.84
CA ALA A 243 -0.84 6.83 -0.57
C ALA A 243 -0.66 5.66 0.42
N GLY A 244 -1.67 5.38 1.31
CA GLY A 244 -1.42 4.32 2.29
C GLY A 244 -2.26 4.32 3.55
N ARG A 245 -3.60 4.32 3.46
CA ARG A 245 -4.48 4.26 4.63
C ARG A 245 -5.54 3.14 4.57
N ILE A 246 -5.36 2.15 3.72
CA ILE A 246 -6.27 1.01 3.64
C ILE A 246 -5.93 -0.01 4.75
N HIS A 247 -6.98 -0.56 5.37
CA HIS A 247 -6.93 -1.79 6.13
C HIS A 247 -7.96 -2.79 5.55
N LEU A 248 -7.69 -4.08 5.66
CA LEU A 248 -8.56 -5.17 5.24
C LEU A 248 -8.08 -6.50 5.83
N THR A 249 -8.88 -7.57 5.67
CA THR A 249 -8.45 -8.92 6.03
C THR A 249 -7.37 -9.44 5.08
N LEU A 250 -6.63 -10.47 5.47
CA LEU A 250 -5.67 -11.13 4.59
C LEU A 250 -6.35 -11.81 3.40
N ASP A 251 -7.56 -12.35 3.58
CA ASP A 251 -8.35 -12.97 2.50
C ASP A 251 -8.70 -11.93 1.42
N ASP A 252 -9.24 -10.80 1.82
CA ASP A 252 -9.60 -9.73 0.89
C ASP A 252 -8.36 -9.11 0.22
N TRP A 253 -7.24 -8.98 0.95
CA TRP A 253 -6.01 -8.54 0.31
C TRP A 253 -5.51 -9.54 -0.73
N ALA A 254 -5.63 -10.83 -0.47
CA ALA A 254 -5.26 -11.87 -1.42
C ALA A 254 -6.11 -11.83 -2.70
N ARG A 255 -7.42 -11.53 -2.60
CA ARG A 255 -8.29 -11.31 -3.77
C ARG A 255 -7.74 -10.22 -4.69
N PHE A 256 -7.28 -9.10 -4.10
CA PHE A 256 -6.61 -8.06 -4.87
C PHE A 256 -5.28 -8.53 -5.46
N ILE A 257 -4.46 -9.26 -4.71
CA ILE A 257 -3.15 -9.73 -5.19
C ILE A 257 -3.27 -10.72 -6.34
N ARG A 258 -4.32 -11.56 -6.37
CA ARG A 258 -4.57 -12.53 -7.45
C ARG A 258 -4.65 -11.90 -8.84
N ILE A 259 -5.08 -10.65 -8.98
CA ILE A 259 -5.14 -9.98 -10.30
C ILE A 259 -3.77 -9.85 -10.98
N PHE A 260 -2.67 -10.00 -10.23
CA PHE A 260 -1.29 -9.91 -10.73
C PHE A 260 -0.64 -11.28 -10.95
N LEU A 261 -1.36 -12.38 -10.69
CA LEU A 261 -0.89 -13.74 -10.95
C LEU A 261 -1.16 -14.18 -12.40
N SER A 262 -0.52 -15.27 -12.81
CA SER A 262 -0.52 -15.75 -14.21
C SER A 262 -1.87 -16.22 -14.74
N ALA A 263 -2.82 -16.59 -13.86
CA ALA A 263 -4.17 -17.01 -14.27
C ALA A 263 -4.99 -15.89 -14.95
N GLY A 264 -4.49 -14.67 -14.92
CA GLY A 264 -5.16 -13.50 -15.47
C GLY A 264 -5.97 -12.72 -14.43
N SER A 265 -6.48 -11.57 -14.85
CA SER A 265 -7.23 -10.67 -13.99
C SER A 265 -8.68 -10.56 -14.45
N PRO A 266 -9.66 -10.71 -13.55
CA PRO A 266 -11.05 -10.40 -13.86
C PRO A 266 -11.30 -8.89 -13.90
N LEU A 267 -10.35 -8.08 -13.42
CA LEU A 267 -10.52 -6.64 -13.24
C LEU A 267 -9.78 -5.81 -14.30
N LEU A 268 -8.55 -6.21 -14.67
CA LEU A 268 -7.64 -5.43 -15.52
C LEU A 268 -7.16 -6.26 -16.71
N SER A 269 -6.98 -5.62 -17.85
CA SER A 269 -6.34 -6.22 -19.01
C SER A 269 -4.87 -6.55 -18.76
N SER A 270 -4.32 -7.49 -19.54
CA SER A 270 -2.89 -7.81 -19.49
C SER A 270 -2.01 -6.59 -19.80
N ALA A 271 -2.46 -5.68 -20.65
CA ALA A 271 -1.76 -4.44 -20.97
C ALA A 271 -1.67 -3.51 -19.74
N SER A 272 -2.77 -3.36 -19.00
CA SER A 272 -2.80 -2.59 -17.76
C SER A 272 -1.93 -3.21 -16.67
N ILE A 273 -1.99 -4.53 -16.49
CA ILE A 273 -1.11 -5.25 -15.55
C ILE A 273 0.37 -5.02 -15.92
N ALA A 274 0.72 -5.15 -17.19
CA ALA A 274 2.08 -4.87 -17.67
C ALA A 274 2.51 -3.43 -17.39
N LYS A 275 1.63 -2.43 -17.66
CA LYS A 275 1.92 -1.02 -17.37
C LYS A 275 2.16 -0.77 -15.88
N LEU A 276 1.36 -1.35 -15.00
CA LEU A 276 1.50 -1.21 -13.56
C LEU A 276 2.81 -1.83 -13.02
N THR A 277 3.20 -2.98 -13.56
CA THR A 277 4.29 -3.78 -13.02
C THR A 277 5.62 -3.60 -13.74
N THR A 278 5.67 -2.85 -14.85
CA THR A 278 6.90 -2.55 -15.59
C THR A 278 7.45 -1.19 -15.20
N PRO A 279 8.65 -1.12 -14.61
CA PRO A 279 9.28 0.16 -14.31
C PRO A 279 9.59 0.94 -15.59
N PRO A 280 9.46 2.27 -15.58
CA PRO A 280 10.00 3.08 -16.67
C PRO A 280 11.51 2.92 -16.76
N GLY A 281 12.07 3.09 -17.96
CA GLY A 281 13.50 3.07 -18.17
C GLY A 281 14.25 4.14 -17.36
N GLY A 282 15.56 3.99 -17.24
CA GLY A 282 16.44 4.96 -16.59
C GLY A 282 17.18 4.42 -15.35
N LYS A 283 17.95 5.32 -14.71
CA LYS A 283 18.74 5.00 -13.51
C LYS A 283 17.87 4.99 -12.24
N GLY A 284 18.31 4.23 -11.24
CA GLY A 284 17.68 4.18 -9.92
C GLY A 284 16.84 2.93 -9.68
N PRO A 285 16.05 2.90 -8.58
CA PRO A 285 15.19 1.79 -8.25
C PRO A 285 14.21 1.47 -9.37
N LYS A 286 14.02 0.17 -9.62
CA LYS A 286 13.05 -0.32 -10.60
C LYS A 286 11.66 -0.36 -9.95
N GLN A 287 10.97 0.77 -10.04
CA GLN A 287 9.66 1.00 -9.45
C GLN A 287 8.64 1.23 -10.56
N GLY A 288 7.67 0.34 -10.66
CA GLY A 288 6.43 0.53 -11.42
C GLY A 288 5.38 1.31 -10.60
N ILE A 289 4.13 1.21 -10.97
CA ILE A 289 3.01 1.88 -10.30
C ILE A 289 2.53 1.01 -9.13
N GLY A 290 2.90 1.39 -7.91
CA GLY A 290 2.62 0.62 -6.70
C GLY A 290 3.49 -0.63 -6.48
N TRP A 291 4.33 -1.02 -7.45
CA TRP A 291 5.13 -2.24 -7.43
C TRP A 291 6.61 -1.97 -7.65
N ALA A 292 7.46 -2.67 -6.90
CA ALA A 292 8.90 -2.64 -7.07
C ALA A 292 9.42 -3.98 -7.61
N ILE A 293 10.44 -3.95 -8.46
CA ILE A 293 11.22 -5.13 -8.81
C ILE A 293 12.37 -5.26 -7.80
N PRO A 294 12.47 -6.37 -7.06
CA PRO A 294 13.56 -6.57 -6.11
C PRO A 294 14.92 -6.56 -6.81
N PRO A 295 15.97 -6.02 -6.16
CA PRO A 295 17.31 -6.02 -6.74
C PRO A 295 18.05 -7.36 -6.57
N GLY A 296 19.06 -7.58 -7.40
CA GLY A 296 20.04 -8.65 -7.24
C GLY A 296 19.45 -10.07 -7.33
N LYS A 297 19.88 -10.95 -6.42
CA LYS A 297 19.47 -12.37 -6.43
C LYS A 297 17.99 -12.55 -6.15
N LEU A 298 17.38 -11.67 -5.36
CA LEU A 298 15.96 -11.75 -5.03
C LEU A 298 15.05 -11.65 -6.26
N ALA A 299 15.47 -10.97 -7.32
CA ALA A 299 14.75 -10.92 -8.59
C ALA A 299 14.62 -12.29 -9.30
N ARG A 300 15.33 -13.34 -8.87
CA ARG A 300 15.18 -14.71 -9.37
C ARG A 300 14.03 -15.46 -8.69
N GLU A 301 13.65 -15.04 -7.50
CA GLU A 301 12.62 -15.68 -6.67
C GLU A 301 11.32 -14.85 -6.66
N VAL A 302 11.43 -13.54 -6.85
CA VAL A 302 10.33 -12.58 -6.75
C VAL A 302 10.27 -11.72 -8.01
N ALA A 303 9.15 -11.76 -8.70
CA ALA A 303 8.90 -10.92 -9.88
C ALA A 303 8.69 -9.46 -9.51
N ILE A 304 7.80 -9.23 -8.57
CA ILE A 304 7.45 -7.89 -8.05
C ILE A 304 7.09 -7.99 -6.57
N GLY A 305 7.24 -6.88 -5.86
CA GLY A 305 6.89 -6.81 -4.45
C GLY A 305 6.50 -5.40 -4.02
N GLN A 306 5.87 -5.34 -2.87
CA GLN A 306 5.55 -4.09 -2.19
C GLN A 306 5.65 -4.25 -0.68
N GLN A 307 5.98 -3.17 -0.01
CA GLN A 307 6.01 -3.08 1.44
C GLN A 307 5.34 -1.79 1.89
N GLY A 308 4.63 -1.88 3.00
CA GLY A 308 3.91 -0.74 3.56
C GLY A 308 4.10 -0.64 5.07
N SER A 309 4.10 0.60 5.55
CA SER A 309 4.03 0.91 6.97
C SER A 309 3.47 2.33 7.15
N ASN A 310 2.67 2.51 8.19
CA ASN A 310 2.30 3.82 8.72
C ASN A 310 3.00 4.11 10.06
N THR A 311 4.14 3.44 10.33
CA THR A 311 4.91 3.51 11.58
C THR A 311 4.28 2.80 12.79
N ALA A 312 3.13 2.16 12.64
CA ALA A 312 2.46 1.37 13.68
C ALA A 312 2.15 -0.08 13.24
N TRP A 313 1.99 -0.31 11.93
CA TRP A 313 1.88 -1.62 11.28
C TRP A 313 2.93 -1.75 10.19
N VAL A 314 3.23 -2.99 9.82
CA VAL A 314 4.04 -3.34 8.64
C VAL A 314 3.33 -4.42 7.84
N ALA A 315 3.34 -4.27 6.51
CA ALA A 315 2.80 -5.22 5.56
C ALA A 315 3.79 -5.47 4.43
N THR A 316 3.81 -6.70 3.91
CA THR A 316 4.63 -7.11 2.76
C THR A 316 3.80 -8.02 1.86
N ALA A 317 3.82 -7.75 0.55
CA ALA A 317 3.32 -8.64 -0.47
C ALA A 317 4.43 -8.90 -1.50
N LEU A 318 4.73 -10.17 -1.76
CA LEU A 318 5.68 -10.59 -2.78
C LEU A 318 4.99 -11.55 -3.76
N ILE A 319 5.17 -11.33 -5.04
CA ILE A 319 4.70 -12.23 -6.09
C ILE A 319 5.90 -13.02 -6.62
N GLY A 320 5.79 -14.34 -6.63
CA GLY A 320 6.83 -15.26 -7.10
C GLY A 320 7.25 -15.02 -8.54
N ALA A 321 8.45 -15.41 -8.90
CA ALA A 321 9.04 -15.17 -10.23
C ALA A 321 8.20 -15.74 -11.38
N ALA A 322 7.55 -16.89 -11.16
CA ALA A 322 6.64 -17.53 -12.12
C ALA A 322 5.25 -16.86 -12.17
N ARG A 323 4.94 -15.96 -11.22
CA ARG A 323 3.63 -15.34 -11.03
C ARG A 323 2.48 -16.34 -10.82
N ASP A 324 2.77 -17.53 -10.34
CA ASP A 324 1.80 -18.57 -9.98
C ASP A 324 1.35 -18.47 -8.52
N SER A 325 2.13 -17.77 -7.71
CA SER A 325 1.90 -17.62 -6.28
C SER A 325 2.35 -16.28 -5.74
N ALA A 326 1.81 -15.90 -4.58
CA ALA A 326 2.22 -14.74 -3.81
C ALA A 326 2.25 -15.07 -2.31
N ALA A 327 3.03 -14.30 -1.55
CA ALA A 327 3.07 -14.37 -0.10
C ALA A 327 2.73 -13.00 0.51
N LEU A 328 1.82 -13.02 1.47
CA LEU A 328 1.41 -11.86 2.26
C LEU A 328 1.90 -12.03 3.69
N VAL A 329 2.49 -11.00 4.27
CA VAL A 329 2.89 -10.98 5.67
C VAL A 329 2.55 -9.62 6.28
N VAL A 330 1.86 -9.63 7.40
CA VAL A 330 1.44 -8.43 8.13
C VAL A 330 1.81 -8.51 9.61
N CYS A 331 2.10 -7.37 10.23
CA CYS A 331 2.23 -7.32 11.68
C CYS A 331 1.80 -5.96 12.22
N ASN A 332 1.38 -5.95 13.49
CA ASN A 332 0.94 -4.76 14.19
C ASN A 332 2.06 -4.05 14.98
N ASP A 333 3.24 -3.97 14.38
CA ASP A 333 4.43 -3.34 14.98
C ASP A 333 5.18 -2.52 13.91
N GLY A 334 5.35 -1.23 14.15
CA GLY A 334 5.89 -0.26 13.19
C GLY A 334 7.42 -0.11 13.20
N ARG A 335 8.18 -1.00 13.87
CA ARG A 335 9.65 -0.93 13.84
C ARG A 335 10.21 -1.15 12.44
N GLY A 336 11.03 -0.21 11.95
CA GLY A 336 11.55 -0.24 10.58
C GLY A 336 12.27 -1.53 10.19
N ARG A 337 12.96 -2.20 11.15
CA ARG A 337 13.61 -3.50 10.90
C ARG A 337 12.62 -4.62 10.53
N LEU A 338 11.34 -4.46 10.85
CA LEU A 338 10.33 -5.47 10.56
C LEU A 338 9.96 -5.54 9.08
N LEU A 339 10.25 -4.50 8.28
CA LEU A 339 10.20 -4.60 6.83
C LEU A 339 11.12 -5.72 6.31
N ALA A 340 12.33 -5.83 6.84
CA ALA A 340 13.23 -6.94 6.49
C ALA A 340 12.71 -8.30 7.01
N VAL A 341 12.18 -8.34 8.24
CA VAL A 341 11.65 -9.59 8.84
C VAL A 341 10.47 -10.11 8.03
N THR A 342 9.47 -9.26 7.74
CA THR A 342 8.29 -9.65 6.94
C THR A 342 8.67 -10.01 5.50
N GLY A 343 9.65 -9.31 4.92
CA GLY A 343 10.20 -9.65 3.61
C GLY A 343 10.85 -11.04 3.57
N HIS A 344 11.71 -11.36 4.54
CA HIS A 344 12.34 -12.70 4.63
C HIS A 344 11.30 -13.81 4.86
N LEU A 345 10.28 -13.54 5.68
CA LEU A 345 9.19 -14.50 5.88
C LEU A 345 8.42 -14.75 4.57
N ALA A 346 8.08 -13.69 3.83
CA ALA A 346 7.39 -13.80 2.56
C ALA A 346 8.19 -14.60 1.52
N VAL A 347 9.52 -14.38 1.41
CA VAL A 347 10.39 -15.18 0.56
C VAL A 347 10.40 -16.65 1.00
N GLY A 348 10.48 -16.91 2.30
CA GLY A 348 10.44 -18.27 2.84
C GLY A 348 9.11 -19.00 2.57
N LEU A 349 7.98 -18.28 2.55
CA LEU A 349 6.67 -18.83 2.18
C LEU A 349 6.61 -19.19 0.68
N LEU A 350 7.12 -18.33 -0.19
CA LEU A 350 7.21 -18.62 -1.63
C LEU A 350 8.08 -19.82 -1.92
N ALA A 351 9.26 -19.93 -1.28
CA ALA A 351 10.16 -21.07 -1.45
C ALA A 351 9.52 -22.40 -0.98
N ALA A 352 8.83 -22.39 0.17
CA ALA A 352 8.15 -23.57 0.68
C ALA A 352 7.03 -24.09 -0.26
N ARG A 353 6.41 -23.21 -1.03
CA ARG A 353 5.41 -23.57 -2.05
C ARG A 353 6.05 -24.21 -3.28
N ALA A 354 7.23 -23.73 -3.72
CA ALA A 354 7.91 -24.26 -4.89
C ALA A 354 8.37 -25.73 -4.71
N ASP A 355 8.45 -26.20 -3.46
CA ASP A 355 8.81 -27.57 -3.10
C ASP A 355 7.59 -28.52 -2.98
N THR A 356 6.36 -28.00 -3.18
CA THR A 356 5.11 -28.77 -3.19
C THR A 356 4.55 -28.92 -4.59
#